data_ca401620cee1aedaa13eff2165eb419f
#
_entry.id   ca401620cee1aedaa13eff2165eb419f
#
_cell.length_a   1.000
_cell.length_b   1.000
_cell.length_c   1.000
_cell.angle_alpha   90.00
_cell.angle_beta   90.00
_cell.angle_gamma   90.00
#
_symmetry.space_group_name_H-M   'P 1'
#
loop_
_entity.id
_entity.type
_entity.pdbx_description
1 polymer ?
#
loop_
_entity_poly.entity_id
_entity_poly.type
_entity_poly.pdbx_seq_one_letter_code
_entity_poly.pdbx_strand_id
1 'polypeptide(L)'
;MDKIVIDGIQFHGYHGVSESERELGQKYGVDIKVGTTNGKFNLETAGQKDDLNLTLDYAQIVDVVIEIGTQLSYQLFETLANKIAQSILHQFSATDVWVRVKK
;
A
#
# COMPACT_ATOMS: atom_id res chain seq x y z
N MET A 1 -3.33 -19.69 -0.39
CA MET A 1 -2.53 -18.46 -0.48
C MET A 1 -2.98 -17.50 0.63
N ASP A 2 -2.03 -17.02 1.40
CA ASP A 2 -2.32 -16.08 2.47
C ASP A 2 -2.32 -14.65 1.94
N LYS A 3 -3.21 -13.83 2.51
CA LYS A 3 -3.31 -12.42 2.16
C LYS A 3 -3.33 -11.56 3.42
N ILE A 4 -2.70 -10.40 3.32
CA ILE A 4 -2.80 -9.35 4.32
C ILE A 4 -3.68 -8.25 3.70
N VAL A 5 -4.71 -7.84 4.44
CA VAL A 5 -5.63 -6.79 4.00
C VAL A 5 -5.47 -5.60 4.94
N ILE A 6 -5.21 -4.44 4.37
CA ILE A 6 -5.09 -3.19 5.13
C ILE A 6 -6.07 -2.21 4.52
N ASP A 7 -7.10 -1.85 5.27
CA ASP A 7 -8.15 -0.95 4.82
C ASP A 7 -7.99 0.42 5.49
N GLY A 8 -8.29 1.46 4.73
CA GLY A 8 -8.45 2.80 5.30
C GLY A 8 -7.16 3.49 5.71
N ILE A 9 -6.06 3.25 5.00
CA ILE A 9 -4.85 4.05 5.19
C ILE A 9 -5.17 5.46 4.73
N GLN A 10 -5.03 6.45 5.61
CA GLN A 10 -5.41 7.83 5.31
C GLN A 10 -4.21 8.75 5.31
N PHE A 11 -4.19 9.68 4.36
CA PHE A 11 -3.18 10.74 4.31
C PHE A 11 -3.75 11.94 3.57
N HIS A 12 -3.15 13.12 3.77
CA HIS A 12 -3.45 14.29 2.98
C HIS A 12 -2.43 14.34 1.84
N GLY A 13 -2.92 14.33 0.61
CA GLY A 13 -2.06 14.31 -0.58
C GLY A 13 -2.49 15.36 -1.60
N TYR A 14 -1.66 15.54 -2.63
CA TYR A 14 -1.79 16.61 -3.62
C TYR A 14 -1.79 16.00 -5.01
N HIS A 15 -2.88 15.31 -5.36
CA HIS A 15 -3.00 14.59 -6.62
C HIS A 15 -4.25 15.03 -7.37
N GLY A 16 -4.26 14.88 -8.67
CA GLY A 16 -5.42 15.17 -9.49
C GLY A 16 -5.04 15.78 -10.83
N VAL A 17 -5.98 15.76 -11.76
CA VAL A 17 -5.78 16.29 -13.10
C VAL A 17 -5.67 17.80 -13.09
N SER A 18 -6.52 18.50 -12.31
CA SER A 18 -6.50 19.94 -12.26
C SER A 18 -5.39 20.47 -11.35
N GLU A 19 -4.88 21.65 -11.71
CA GLU A 19 -3.86 22.32 -10.91
C GLU A 19 -4.36 22.64 -9.50
N SER A 20 -5.62 23.05 -9.38
CA SER A 20 -6.19 23.36 -8.06
C SER A 20 -6.27 22.16 -7.15
N GLU A 21 -6.58 20.97 -7.68
CA GLU A 21 -6.55 19.74 -6.90
C GLU A 21 -5.14 19.46 -6.37
N ARG A 22 -4.13 19.66 -7.20
CA ARG A 22 -2.73 19.42 -6.81
C ARG A 22 -2.20 20.47 -5.84
N GLU A 23 -2.69 21.70 -5.89
CA GLU A 23 -2.26 22.76 -4.99
C GLU A 23 -2.93 22.69 -3.62
N LEU A 24 -4.23 22.50 -3.59
CA LEU A 24 -5.01 22.47 -2.35
C LEU A 24 -4.88 21.16 -1.61
N GLY A 25 -4.76 20.07 -2.37
CA GLY A 25 -4.74 18.76 -1.79
C GLY A 25 -6.08 18.34 -1.19
N GLN A 26 -6.13 17.11 -0.74
CA GLN A 26 -7.31 16.56 -0.07
C GLN A 26 -6.93 15.29 0.68
N LYS A 27 -7.88 14.81 1.48
CA LYS A 27 -7.72 13.55 2.20
C LYS A 27 -7.96 12.38 1.25
N TYR A 28 -7.05 11.42 1.29
CA TYR A 28 -7.14 10.18 0.53
C TYR A 28 -7.24 8.99 1.45
N GLY A 29 -7.92 7.95 0.98
CA GLY A 29 -7.90 6.64 1.62
C GLY A 29 -7.32 5.62 0.66
N VAL A 30 -6.55 4.68 1.18
CA VAL A 30 -5.96 3.59 0.38
C VAL A 30 -6.24 2.27 1.05
N ASP A 31 -6.75 1.33 0.28
CA ASP A 31 -6.93 -0.05 0.70
C ASP A 31 -5.94 -0.93 -0.05
N ILE A 32 -5.34 -1.86 0.66
CA ILE A 32 -4.28 -2.74 0.13
C ILE A 32 -4.63 -4.19 0.42
N LYS A 33 -4.38 -5.06 -0.56
CA LYS A 33 -4.37 -6.50 -0.37
C LYS A 33 -3.03 -7.03 -0.86
N VAL A 34 -2.29 -7.71 -0.01
CA VAL A 34 -0.97 -8.24 -0.32
C VAL A 34 -0.98 -9.74 -0.11
N GLY A 35 -0.53 -10.49 -1.11
CA GLY A 35 -0.46 -11.93 -1.03
C GLY A 35 0.82 -12.49 -1.64
N THR A 36 1.03 -13.78 -1.46
CA THR A 36 2.12 -14.50 -2.11
C THR A 36 1.62 -15.87 -2.55
N THR A 37 1.97 -16.26 -3.77
CA THR A 37 1.63 -17.57 -4.32
C THR A 37 2.73 -18.61 -4.07
N ASN A 38 3.91 -18.18 -3.64
CA ASN A 38 5.07 -19.06 -3.46
C ASN A 38 5.36 -19.42 -1.99
N GLY A 39 4.45 -19.09 -1.08
CA GLY A 39 4.58 -19.47 0.33
C GLY A 39 5.69 -18.77 1.10
N LYS A 40 6.15 -17.59 0.64
CA LYS A 40 7.22 -16.86 1.33
C LYS A 40 6.82 -16.34 2.69
N PHE A 41 5.52 -16.21 2.96
CA PHE A 41 5.05 -15.97 4.32
C PHE A 41 3.84 -16.87 4.58
N ASN A 42 3.64 -17.21 5.85
CA ASN A 42 2.57 -18.09 6.29
C ASN A 42 1.97 -17.49 7.56
N LEU A 43 0.75 -16.96 7.44
CA LEU A 43 0.09 -16.26 8.53
C LEU A 43 -0.27 -17.17 9.69
N GLU A 44 -0.63 -18.42 9.40
CA GLU A 44 -0.95 -19.39 10.45
C GLU A 44 0.28 -19.68 11.31
N THR A 45 1.41 -20.01 10.69
CA THR A 45 2.66 -20.29 11.40
C THR A 45 3.16 -19.06 12.13
N ALA A 46 3.09 -17.88 11.51
CA ALA A 46 3.50 -16.62 12.14
C ALA A 46 2.67 -16.35 13.40
N GLY A 47 1.34 -16.58 13.33
CA GLY A 47 0.46 -16.40 14.47
C GLY A 47 0.71 -17.39 15.60
N GLN A 48 1.01 -18.64 15.26
CA GLN A 48 1.31 -19.67 16.27
C GLN A 48 2.61 -19.38 17.01
N LYS A 49 3.62 -18.85 16.31
CA LYS A 49 4.96 -18.59 16.88
C LYS A 49 5.15 -17.16 17.33
N ASP A 50 4.21 -16.28 17.00
CA ASP A 50 4.33 -14.83 17.25
C ASP A 50 5.65 -14.29 16.71
N ASP A 51 5.98 -14.65 15.48
CA ASP A 51 7.25 -14.31 14.83
C ASP A 51 7.01 -13.48 13.58
N LEU A 52 7.37 -12.22 13.64
CA LEU A 52 7.20 -11.26 12.54
C LEU A 52 7.99 -11.66 11.28
N ASN A 53 9.11 -12.38 11.45
CA ASN A 53 9.90 -12.84 10.31
C ASN A 53 9.19 -13.85 9.43
N LEU A 54 8.10 -14.46 9.92
CA LEU A 54 7.30 -15.42 9.18
C LEU A 54 6.14 -14.77 8.41
N THR A 55 6.03 -13.46 8.45
CA THR A 55 5.00 -12.67 7.76
C THR A 55 5.58 -11.36 7.26
N LEU A 56 4.72 -10.48 6.78
CA LEU A 56 5.10 -9.12 6.38
C LEU A 56 4.76 -8.15 7.50
N ASP A 57 5.63 -7.17 7.70
CA ASP A 57 5.36 -6.08 8.65
C ASP A 57 4.41 -5.08 7.99
N TYR A 58 3.14 -5.15 8.34
CA TYR A 58 2.12 -4.28 7.77
C TYR A 58 2.34 -2.80 8.14
N ALA A 59 2.98 -2.51 9.26
CA ALA A 59 3.32 -1.13 9.61
C ALA A 59 4.30 -0.52 8.60
N GLN A 60 5.27 -1.31 8.11
CA GLN A 60 6.17 -0.87 7.05
C GLN A 60 5.43 -0.64 5.73
N ILE A 61 4.43 -1.47 5.42
CA ILE A 61 3.61 -1.27 4.24
C ILE A 61 2.85 0.05 4.33
N VAL A 62 2.25 0.34 5.48
CA VAL A 62 1.55 1.61 5.72
C VAL A 62 2.49 2.80 5.53
N ASP A 63 3.71 2.72 6.06
CA ASP A 63 4.72 3.78 5.93
C ASP A 63 5.07 4.05 4.46
N VAL A 64 5.23 3.00 3.66
CA VAL A 64 5.51 3.12 2.23
C VAL A 64 4.36 3.82 1.51
N VAL A 65 3.13 3.45 1.80
CA VAL A 65 1.95 4.07 1.19
C VAL A 65 1.87 5.55 1.50
N ILE A 66 2.04 5.92 2.76
CA ILE A 66 1.99 7.32 3.20
C ILE A 66 3.12 8.12 2.56
N GLU A 67 4.32 7.57 2.52
CA GLU A 67 5.47 8.23 1.89
C GLU A 67 5.20 8.53 0.42
N ILE A 68 4.75 7.55 -0.35
CA ILE A 68 4.46 7.73 -1.77
C ILE A 68 3.32 8.74 -1.96
N GLY A 69 2.27 8.64 -1.14
CA GLY A 69 1.10 9.50 -1.26
C GLY A 69 1.34 10.95 -0.87
N THR A 70 2.36 11.23 -0.05
CA THR A 70 2.59 12.58 0.48
C THR A 70 3.80 13.30 -0.13
N GLN A 71 4.76 12.58 -0.72
CA GLN A 71 6.00 13.21 -1.19
C GLN A 71 5.92 13.79 -2.58
N LEU A 72 5.18 13.14 -3.48
CA LEU A 72 5.06 13.59 -4.86
C LEU A 72 3.61 13.84 -5.22
N SER A 73 3.41 14.66 -6.25
CA SER A 73 2.08 15.00 -6.78
C SER A 73 1.90 14.33 -8.13
N TYR A 74 0.84 13.52 -8.25
CA TYR A 74 0.53 12.82 -9.50
C TYR A 74 -0.76 13.35 -10.10
N GLN A 75 -0.80 13.43 -11.42
CA GLN A 75 -2.00 13.88 -12.13
C GLN A 75 -3.09 12.81 -12.12
N LEU A 76 -2.71 11.54 -12.14
CA LEU A 76 -3.66 10.43 -12.22
C LEU A 76 -3.62 9.60 -10.94
N PHE A 77 -4.79 9.24 -10.45
CA PHE A 77 -4.89 8.32 -9.30
C PHE A 77 -4.36 6.93 -9.67
N GLU A 78 -4.49 6.53 -10.93
CA GLU A 78 -3.94 5.29 -11.46
C GLU A 78 -2.41 5.26 -11.33
N THR A 79 -1.75 6.40 -11.56
CA THR A 79 -0.31 6.51 -11.36
C THR A 79 0.05 6.32 -9.89
N LEU A 80 -0.67 6.97 -8.99
CA LEU A 80 -0.47 6.82 -7.56
C LEU A 80 -0.64 5.37 -7.12
N ALA A 81 -1.73 4.73 -7.56
CA ALA A 81 -1.99 3.32 -7.22
C ALA A 81 -0.89 2.40 -7.76
N ASN A 82 -0.43 2.64 -8.99
CA ASN A 82 0.62 1.84 -9.60
C ASN A 82 1.95 1.99 -8.88
N LYS A 83 2.31 3.22 -8.49
CA LYS A 83 3.54 3.46 -7.71
C LYS A 83 3.51 2.74 -6.37
N ILE A 84 2.38 2.76 -5.70
CA ILE A 84 2.21 2.04 -4.43
C ILE A 84 2.37 0.53 -4.64
N ALA A 85 1.68 -0.04 -5.63
CA ALA A 85 1.75 -1.47 -5.93
C ALA A 85 3.16 -1.90 -6.29
N GLN A 86 3.84 -1.16 -7.15
CA GLN A 86 5.21 -1.45 -7.55
C GLN A 86 6.18 -1.43 -6.38
N SER A 87 6.06 -0.45 -5.50
CA SER A 87 6.93 -0.35 -4.32
C SER A 87 6.73 -1.52 -3.37
N ILE A 88 5.50 -1.95 -3.17
CA ILE A 88 5.22 -3.11 -2.31
C ILE A 88 5.80 -4.38 -2.93
N LEU A 89 5.61 -4.58 -4.24
CA LEU A 89 6.17 -5.74 -4.93
C LEU A 89 7.69 -5.79 -4.85
N HIS A 90 8.36 -4.64 -4.91
CA HIS A 90 9.82 -4.58 -4.85
C HIS A 90 10.40 -4.73 -3.46
N GLN A 91 9.73 -4.17 -2.45
CA GLN A 91 10.29 -4.09 -1.09
C GLN A 91 9.90 -5.26 -0.20
N PHE A 92 8.83 -5.96 -0.54
CA PHE A 92 8.31 -7.05 0.27
C PHE A 92 8.24 -8.34 -0.55
N SER A 93 8.21 -9.48 0.14
CA SER A 93 8.14 -10.79 -0.51
C SER A 93 6.70 -11.11 -0.95
N ALA A 94 6.16 -10.26 -1.82
CA ALA A 94 4.79 -10.38 -2.33
C ALA A 94 4.80 -10.71 -3.82
N THR A 95 3.84 -11.49 -4.28
CA THR A 95 3.62 -11.77 -5.69
C THR A 95 2.36 -11.12 -6.22
N ASP A 96 1.44 -10.76 -5.33
CA ASP A 96 0.15 -10.19 -5.67
C ASP A 96 -0.10 -8.96 -4.80
N VAL A 97 -0.35 -7.83 -5.44
CA VAL A 97 -0.71 -6.60 -4.74
C VAL A 97 -1.92 -5.97 -5.42
N TRP A 98 -2.93 -5.68 -4.63
CA TRP A 98 -4.12 -4.95 -5.08
C TRP A 98 -4.20 -3.64 -4.30
N VAL A 99 -4.43 -2.55 -5.02
CA VAL A 99 -4.47 -1.21 -4.43
C VAL A 99 -5.71 -0.48 -4.91
N ARG A 100 -6.46 0.10 -3.97
CA ARG A 100 -7.59 0.98 -4.29
C ARG A 100 -7.37 2.33 -3.63
N VAL A 101 -7.34 3.38 -4.45
CA VAL A 101 -7.22 4.77 -3.99
C VAL A 101 -8.60 5.41 -3.99
N LYS A 102 -8.96 6.02 -2.86
CA LYS A 102 -10.25 6.71 -2.67
C LYS A 102 -10.02 8.15 -2.21
N LYS A 103 -10.93 9.00 -2.58
CA LYS A 103 -10.96 10.38 -2.06
C LYS A 103 -11.80 10.48 -0.80
#